data_2a5ba6c675b0122a11d6054669e64571
#
_entry.id   2a5ba6c675b0122a11d6054669e64571
#
_cell.length_a   1.000
_cell.length_b   1.000
_cell.length_c   1.000
_cell.angle_alpha   90.00
_cell.angle_beta   90.00
_cell.angle_gamma   90.00
#
_symmetry.space_group_name_H-M   'P 1'
#
loop_
_entity.id
_entity.type
_entity.pdbx_description
1 polymer ?
#
loop_
_entity_poly.entity_id
_entity_poly.type
_entity_poly.pdbx_seq_one_letter_code
_entity_poly.pdbx_strand_id
1 'polypeptide(L)' 'MRQPDRIVRLKTVLARTGLSRSTIYRKIAEGTFPAQIKISTNGGGWKESDINRWVANPAGWRQRSFNEFDFLDDF' A
#
# COMPACT_ATOMS: atom_id res chain seq x y z
N MET A 1 11.60 -4.96 -22.42
CA MET A 1 10.58 -3.94 -22.20
C MET A 1 9.85 -4.19 -20.89
N ARG A 2 9.73 -3.18 -20.11
CA ARG A 2 9.11 -3.32 -18.82
C ARG A 2 7.62 -3.11 -18.90
N GLN A 3 6.87 -3.93 -18.19
CA GLN A 3 5.43 -3.78 -18.17
C GLN A 3 5.01 -2.71 -17.20
N PRO A 4 3.94 -1.99 -17.52
CA PRO A 4 3.43 -1.01 -16.57
C PRO A 4 2.92 -1.71 -15.32
N ASP A 5 3.03 -1.02 -14.21
CA ASP A 5 2.53 -1.51 -12.96
C ASP A 5 1.01 -1.56 -13.03
N ARG A 6 0.43 -2.61 -12.50
CA ARG A 6 -1.01 -2.76 -12.52
C ARG A 6 -1.60 -2.21 -11.25
N ILE A 7 -2.84 -1.76 -11.35
CA ILE A 7 -3.56 -1.29 -10.18
C ILE A 7 -4.49 -2.41 -9.74
N VAL A 8 -4.39 -2.78 -8.46
CA VAL A 8 -5.28 -3.79 -7.89
C VAL A 8 -6.25 -3.13 -6.93
N ARG A 9 -7.47 -3.61 -6.93
CA ARG A 9 -8.51 -3.05 -6.10
C ARG A 9 -8.58 -3.77 -4.77
N LEU A 10 -9.31 -3.19 -3.84
CA LEU A 10 -9.41 -3.71 -2.48
C LEU A 10 -9.78 -5.19 -2.44
N LYS A 11 -10.76 -5.58 -3.24
CA LYS A 11 -11.19 -6.96 -3.24
C LYS A 11 -10.03 -7.91 -3.54
N THR A 12 -9.21 -7.55 -4.52
CA THR A 12 -8.06 -8.35 -4.88
C THR A 12 -7.03 -8.35 -3.76
N VAL A 13 -6.82 -7.19 -3.14
CA VAL A 13 -5.86 -7.08 -2.05
C VAL A 13 -6.28 -7.96 -0.88
N LEU A 14 -7.57 -7.97 -0.56
CA LEU A 14 -8.07 -8.83 0.51
C LEU A 14 -7.79 -10.29 0.21
N ALA A 15 -8.04 -10.69 -1.04
CA ALA A 15 -7.81 -12.07 -1.43
C ALA A 15 -6.34 -12.44 -1.36
N ARG A 16 -5.47 -11.53 -1.76
CA ARG A 16 -4.04 -11.83 -1.80
C ARG A 16 -3.38 -11.81 -0.44
N THR A 17 -3.87 -10.98 0.46
CA THR A 17 -3.26 -10.85 1.78
C THR A 17 -3.95 -11.68 2.85
N GLY A 18 -5.21 -12.01 2.62
CA GLY A 18 -5.96 -12.73 3.64
C GLY A 18 -6.38 -11.86 4.80
N LEU A 19 -6.22 -10.56 4.68
CA LEU A 19 -6.59 -9.64 5.76
C LEU A 19 -8.00 -9.13 5.55
N SER A 20 -8.58 -8.61 6.63
CA SER A 20 -9.89 -7.98 6.55
C SER A 20 -9.71 -6.51 6.14
N ARG A 21 -10.81 -5.91 5.70
CA ARG A 21 -10.79 -4.53 5.30
C ARG A 21 -10.32 -3.62 6.43
N SER A 22 -10.88 -3.81 7.61
CA SER A 22 -10.52 -2.94 8.72
C SER A 22 -9.07 -3.11 9.13
N THR A 23 -8.55 -4.33 9.02
CA THR A 23 -7.14 -4.55 9.33
C THR A 23 -6.24 -3.82 8.34
N ILE A 24 -6.61 -3.84 7.05
CA ILE A 24 -5.83 -3.15 6.04
C ILE A 24 -5.79 -1.65 6.32
N TYR A 25 -6.94 -1.05 6.59
CA TYR A 25 -6.97 0.39 6.83
C TYR A 25 -6.24 0.77 8.12
N ARG A 26 -6.31 -0.07 9.13
CA ARG A 26 -5.56 0.18 10.34
C ARG A 26 -4.06 0.15 10.06
N LYS A 27 -3.60 -0.82 9.28
CA LYS A 27 -2.19 -0.94 8.96
C LYS A 27 -1.71 0.22 8.09
N ILE A 28 -2.57 0.72 7.21
CA ILE A 28 -2.22 1.89 6.43
C ILE A 28 -1.98 3.07 7.36
N ALA A 29 -2.87 3.26 8.33
CA ALA A 29 -2.74 4.35 9.27
C ALA A 29 -1.47 4.23 10.11
N GLU A 30 -1.04 3.01 10.37
CA GLU A 30 0.17 2.76 11.14
C GLU A 30 1.44 2.86 10.31
N GLY A 31 1.30 2.96 9.01
CA GLY A 31 2.47 3.01 8.14
C GLY A 31 3.07 1.65 7.85
N THR A 32 2.33 0.57 8.11
CA THR A 32 2.83 -0.78 7.90
C THR A 32 2.17 -1.50 6.74
N PHE A 33 1.43 -0.77 5.92
CA PHE A 33 0.84 -1.30 4.71
C PHE A 33 0.84 -0.19 3.66
N PRO A 34 1.00 -0.54 2.38
CA PRO A 34 1.07 0.48 1.32
C PRO A 34 -0.17 1.35 1.29
N ALA A 35 0.04 2.64 1.12
CA ALA A 35 -1.05 3.59 1.07
C ALA A 35 -1.86 3.40 -0.20
N GLN A 36 -3.14 3.61 -0.10
CA GLN A 36 -4.03 3.50 -1.24
C GLN A 36 -3.83 4.67 -2.18
N ILE A 37 -3.86 4.38 -3.47
CA ILE A 37 -3.77 5.42 -4.49
C ILE A 37 -5.17 5.75 -4.97
N LYS A 38 -5.46 7.02 -5.10
CA LYS A 38 -6.74 7.43 -5.61
C LYS A 38 -6.73 7.31 -7.13
N ILE A 39 -7.62 6.48 -7.67
CA ILE A 39 -7.70 6.27 -9.10
C ILE A 39 -8.75 7.15 -9.74
N SER A 40 -9.82 7.37 -9.01
CA SER A 40 -10.92 8.18 -9.51
C SER A 40 -11.63 8.80 -8.32
N THR A 41 -12.67 9.55 -8.60
CA THR A 41 -13.41 10.22 -7.54
C THR A 41 -13.87 9.26 -6.46
N ASN A 42 -14.36 8.11 -6.87
CA ASN A 42 -14.92 7.15 -5.92
C ASN A 42 -14.13 5.86 -5.83
N GLY A 43 -12.96 5.81 -6.42
CA GLY A 43 -12.23 4.56 -6.46
C GLY A 43 -10.78 4.72 -6.05
N GLY A 44 -10.27 3.72 -5.38
CA GLY A 44 -8.88 3.68 -5.02
C GLY A 44 -8.32 2.30 -5.27
N GLY A 45 -7.01 2.18 -5.19
CA GLY A 45 -6.35 0.92 -5.40
C GLY A 45 -4.91 1.00 -4.97
N TRP A 46 -4.17 -0.02 -5.33
CA TRP A 46 -2.75 -0.11 -4.98
C TRP A 46 -1.98 -0.55 -6.20
N LYS A 47 -0.71 -0.16 -6.27
CA LYS A 47 0.16 -0.71 -7.28
C LYS A 47 0.43 -2.16 -6.95
N GLU A 48 0.37 -3.00 -7.96
CA GLU A 48 0.62 -4.41 -7.74
C GLU A 48 2.01 -4.65 -7.16
N SER A 49 2.98 -3.87 -7.61
CA SER A 49 4.34 -4.02 -7.09
C SER A 49 4.42 -3.72 -5.61
N ASP A 50 3.64 -2.76 -5.13
CA ASP A 50 3.62 -2.45 -3.70
C ASP A 50 3.04 -3.61 -2.91
N ILE A 51 1.98 -4.20 -3.42
CA ILE A 51 1.36 -5.35 -2.75
C ILE A 51 2.32 -6.53 -2.74
N ASN A 52 3.02 -6.73 -3.84
CA ASN A 52 3.99 -7.82 -3.92
C ASN A 52 5.11 -7.64 -2.90
N ARG A 53 5.59 -6.43 -2.74
CA ARG A 53 6.63 -6.15 -1.75
C ARG A 53 6.13 -6.41 -0.35
N TRP A 54 4.91 -5.99 -0.08
CA TRP A 54 4.35 -6.20 1.24
C TRP A 54 4.19 -7.68 1.54
N VAL A 55 3.67 -8.43 0.58
CA VAL A 55 3.45 -9.85 0.76
C VAL A 55 4.78 -10.58 1.00
N ALA A 56 5.84 -10.09 0.38
CA ALA A 56 7.16 -10.71 0.53
C ALA A 56 7.72 -10.52 1.93
N ASN A 57 7.35 -9.44 2.60
CA ASN A 57 7.90 -9.17 3.93
C ASN A 57 6.92 -8.34 4.75
N PRO A 58 5.80 -8.94 5.15
CA PRO A 58 4.76 -8.18 5.85
C PRO A 58 5.22 -7.55 7.15
N ALA A 59 6.03 -8.26 7.89
CA ALA A 59 6.46 -7.78 9.19
C ALA A 59 7.44 -6.63 9.10
N GLY A 60 8.21 -6.58 8.04
CA GLY A 60 9.25 -5.57 7.91
C GLY A 60 8.92 -4.41 7.01
N TRP A 61 7.81 -4.49 6.30
CA TRP A 61 7.47 -3.44 5.35
C TRP A 61 7.07 -2.15 6.06
N ARG A 62 7.55 -1.03 5.55
CA ARG A 62 7.22 0.29 6.09
C ARG A 62 7.00 1.25 4.94
N GLN A 63 6.17 2.25 5.18
CA GLN A 63 5.86 3.25 4.18
C GLN A 63 7.03 4.21 4.03
N ARG A 64 7.68 4.17 2.89
CA ARG A 64 8.90 4.95 2.69
C ARG A 64 8.67 6.43 2.48
N SER A 65 7.71 6.75 1.64
CA SER A 65 7.50 8.15 1.34
C SER A 65 7.13 8.93 2.58
N PHE A 66 6.49 8.29 3.52
CA PHE A 66 6.16 8.93 4.77
C PHE A 66 7.42 9.30 5.54
N ASN A 67 8.34 8.37 5.60
CA ASN A 67 9.60 8.62 6.31
C ASN A 67 10.37 9.74 5.68
N GLU A 68 10.40 9.75 4.38
CA GLU A 68 11.13 10.75 3.65
C GLU A 68 10.57 12.13 3.93
N PHE A 69 9.28 12.24 3.88
CA PHE A 69 8.60 13.48 4.09
C PHE A 69 8.79 13.98 5.53
N ASP A 70 8.66 13.06 6.45
CA ASP A 70 8.81 13.36 7.86
C ASP A 70 10.20 13.90 8.15
N PHE A 71 11.17 13.33 7.51
CA PHE A 71 12.54 13.76 7.68
C PHE A 71 12.73 15.21 7.25
N LEU A 72 12.13 15.58 6.15
CA LEU A 72 12.25 16.93 5.64
C LEU A 72 11.61 17.94 6.56
N ASP A 73 10.57 17.55 7.23
CA ASP A 73 9.87 18.45 8.13
C ASP A 73 10.69 18.88 9.31
N ASP A 74 11.68 18.11 9.63
CA ASP A 74 12.51 18.43 10.78
C ASP A 74 13.37 19.66 10.58
N PHE A 75 13.45 20.11 9.39
CA PHE A 75 14.24 21.28 9.10
C PHE A 75 13.38 22.48 8.79
#